data_1d7fd74acb55962d7ff4257cf653aaec
#
_entry.id   1d7fd74acb55962d7ff4257cf653aaec
#
_cell.length_a   1.000
_cell.length_b   1.000
_cell.length_c   1.000
_cell.angle_alpha   90.00
_cell.angle_beta   90.00
_cell.angle_gamma   90.00
#
_symmetry.space_group_name_H-M   'P 1'
#
loop_
_entity.id
_entity.type
_entity.pdbx_description
1 polymer ?
#
loop_
_entity_poly.entity_id
_entity_poly.type
_entity_poly.pdbx_seq_one_letter_code
_entity_poly.pdbx_strand_id
1 'polypeptide(L)'
;MNKAFVIAIVVSLLFTSCNYIDPENESTKTIAISVVCNDENIPKGWHFDLFDENGYLDTSYTTEDQRVEICDTYTTILIYNDTKTTKVYYTENNVMATATTDRLNEQAYIGRHPIVYMPDKLYSTLLVTKGNEVETAEVKPLVFTYDIDISLNDNNNIKGCTEASIEGVARSVDIISGTRSDSTAAMYFHVEYTNDKHITGHFNTFGLPLGKQPTATIRLRLLNKDNIATYLTIDPTDDMLKHQKGTTISRTVDAQSAQPVNPTDNGNIDIEPSNTEFIHVKI
;
A
#
# COMPACT_ATOMS: atom_id res chain seq x y z
N MET A 1 53.29 -3.60 -21.67
CA MET A 1 53.22 -4.47 -20.50
C MET A 1 51.97 -4.12 -19.69
N ASN A 2 50.96 -4.87 -19.95
CA ASN A 2 49.90 -5.47 -19.13
C ASN A 2 49.28 -4.66 -17.97
N LYS A 3 48.18 -4.01 -18.29
CA LYS A 3 47.15 -3.56 -17.32
C LYS A 3 45.83 -4.36 -17.52
N ALA A 4 45.92 -5.67 -17.48
CA ALA A 4 44.79 -6.54 -17.74
C ALA A 4 44.70 -7.68 -16.70
N PHE A 5 44.79 -7.37 -15.38
CA PHE A 5 44.70 -8.44 -14.36
C PHE A 5 44.11 -8.04 -13.00
N VAL A 6 43.20 -7.06 -12.94
CA VAL A 6 42.61 -6.64 -11.66
C VAL A 6 41.07 -6.67 -11.67
N ILE A 7 40.40 -7.11 -12.73
CA ILE A 7 38.88 -7.07 -12.78
C ILE A 7 38.23 -8.45 -12.57
N ALA A 8 38.98 -9.49 -12.25
CA ALA A 8 38.40 -10.85 -12.15
C ALA A 8 38.21 -11.39 -10.73
N ILE A 9 38.30 -10.57 -9.67
CA ILE A 9 38.21 -11.05 -8.27
C ILE A 9 37.03 -10.43 -7.48
N VAL A 10 36.18 -9.58 -8.05
CA VAL A 10 35.12 -8.92 -7.31
C VAL A 10 33.69 -9.54 -7.54
N VAL A 11 33.58 -10.51 -8.45
CA VAL A 11 32.25 -11.11 -8.79
C VAL A 11 31.98 -12.45 -8.05
N SER A 12 32.92 -12.98 -7.28
CA SER A 12 32.73 -14.28 -6.59
C SER A 12 32.50 -14.21 -5.07
N LEU A 13 32.13 -13.04 -4.53
CA LEU A 13 31.93 -12.87 -3.08
C LEU A 13 30.48 -12.60 -2.65
N LEU A 14 29.49 -12.79 -3.53
CA LEU A 14 28.08 -12.56 -3.18
C LEU A 14 27.28 -13.85 -2.95
N PHE A 15 27.90 -15.01 -2.89
CA PHE A 15 27.23 -16.29 -2.65
C PHE A 15 27.76 -17.07 -1.42
N THR A 16 28.37 -16.41 -0.45
CA THR A 16 28.93 -17.12 0.72
C THR A 16 28.45 -16.54 2.04
N SER A 17 27.15 -16.37 2.23
CA SER A 17 26.61 -16.11 3.57
C SER A 17 25.91 -17.33 4.23
N CYS A 18 25.94 -18.49 3.58
CA CYS A 18 25.48 -19.75 4.20
C CYS A 18 26.61 -20.76 4.45
N ASN A 19 27.88 -20.36 4.48
CA ASN A 19 29.01 -21.27 4.69
C ASN A 19 29.82 -20.89 5.94
N TYR A 20 29.18 -20.84 7.11
CA TYR A 20 29.86 -21.28 8.32
C TYR A 20 29.43 -22.72 8.57
N ILE A 21 29.95 -23.65 7.77
CA ILE A 21 29.83 -25.09 8.04
C ILE A 21 30.90 -25.38 9.07
N ASP A 22 30.48 -25.58 10.30
CA ASP A 22 31.26 -26.31 11.30
C ASP A 22 31.43 -27.75 10.76
N PRO A 23 32.66 -28.26 10.48
CA PRO A 23 32.88 -29.50 9.75
C PRO A 23 32.48 -30.76 10.53
N GLU A 24 31.88 -30.67 11.70
CA GLU A 24 31.52 -31.79 12.52
C GLU A 24 30.02 -31.99 12.80
N ASN A 25 29.09 -31.18 12.23
CA ASN A 25 27.68 -31.39 12.52
C ASN A 25 26.75 -31.21 11.32
N GLU A 26 26.08 -32.30 10.99
CA GLU A 26 24.80 -32.50 10.32
C GLU A 26 24.57 -31.68 9.04
N SER A 27 24.36 -32.38 7.94
CA SER A 27 23.82 -31.80 6.71
C SER A 27 22.57 -31.00 7.06
N THR A 28 22.68 -29.64 7.07
CA THR A 28 21.55 -28.77 7.25
C THR A 28 20.56 -29.06 6.13
N LYS A 29 19.44 -29.65 6.49
CA LYS A 29 18.35 -29.92 5.57
C LYS A 29 17.75 -28.59 5.13
N THR A 30 17.42 -28.47 3.88
CA THR A 30 16.75 -27.28 3.34
C THR A 30 15.28 -27.56 3.07
N ILE A 31 14.47 -26.52 3.21
CA ILE A 31 13.05 -26.51 2.87
C ILE A 31 12.87 -25.58 1.68
N ALA A 32 12.22 -26.06 0.64
CA ALA A 32 11.82 -25.22 -0.48
C ALA A 32 10.45 -24.59 -0.19
N ILE A 33 10.36 -23.26 -0.22
CA ILE A 33 9.12 -22.53 -0.03
C ILE A 33 8.68 -21.97 -1.36
N SER A 34 7.43 -22.24 -1.74
CA SER A 34 6.78 -21.69 -2.94
C SER A 34 5.68 -20.72 -2.52
N VAL A 35 5.78 -19.46 -3.01
CA VAL A 35 4.77 -18.44 -2.77
C VAL A 35 3.65 -18.56 -3.81
N VAL A 36 2.41 -18.62 -3.35
CA VAL A 36 1.22 -18.64 -4.20
C VAL A 36 0.43 -17.36 -3.97
N CYS A 37 0.29 -16.56 -5.03
CA CYS A 37 -0.53 -15.36 -5.05
C CYS A 37 -1.65 -15.54 -6.09
N ASN A 38 -2.89 -15.38 -5.66
CA ASN A 38 -4.08 -15.58 -6.50
C ASN A 38 -4.52 -14.30 -7.23
N ASP A 39 -3.67 -13.27 -7.30
CA ASP A 39 -3.93 -12.06 -8.09
C ASP A 39 -3.43 -12.23 -9.54
N GLU A 40 -4.13 -11.62 -10.50
CA GLU A 40 -3.72 -11.62 -11.91
C GLU A 40 -2.37 -10.90 -12.12
N ASN A 41 -2.08 -9.90 -11.29
CA ASN A 41 -0.83 -9.14 -11.32
C ASN A 41 0.05 -9.53 -10.13
N ILE A 42 0.76 -10.65 -10.27
CA ILE A 42 1.68 -11.13 -9.23
C ILE A 42 2.79 -10.11 -9.01
N PRO A 43 3.03 -9.66 -7.76
CA PRO A 43 4.14 -8.77 -7.44
C PRO A 43 5.49 -9.35 -7.83
N LYS A 44 6.42 -8.48 -8.22
CA LYS A 44 7.83 -8.84 -8.41
C LYS A 44 8.58 -8.51 -7.12
N GLY A 45 9.36 -9.47 -6.65
CA GLY A 45 10.12 -9.31 -5.42
C GLY A 45 9.34 -9.72 -4.17
N TRP A 46 9.97 -10.60 -3.41
CA TRP A 46 9.44 -11.15 -2.17
C TRP A 46 10.47 -11.05 -1.06
N HIS A 47 10.01 -10.67 0.12
CA HIS A 47 10.76 -10.72 1.37
C HIS A 47 10.39 -11.98 2.14
N PHE A 48 11.40 -12.63 2.69
CA PHE A 48 11.27 -13.78 3.58
C PHE A 48 12.02 -13.44 4.86
N ASP A 49 11.29 -13.10 5.88
CA ASP A 49 11.83 -12.74 7.19
C ASP A 49 11.71 -13.95 8.12
N LEU A 50 12.86 -14.48 8.52
CA LEU A 50 12.98 -15.71 9.27
C LEU A 50 13.16 -15.38 10.75
N PHE A 51 12.36 -16.06 11.58
CA PHE A 51 12.34 -15.84 13.02
C PHE A 51 12.94 -17.04 13.75
N ASP A 52 13.71 -16.75 14.79
CA ASP A 52 14.23 -17.77 15.71
C ASP A 52 13.12 -18.40 16.55
N GLU A 53 13.47 -19.36 17.39
CA GLU A 53 12.57 -20.07 18.30
C GLU A 53 11.92 -19.16 19.36
N ASN A 54 12.52 -17.99 19.61
CA ASN A 54 12.02 -17.00 20.56
C ASN A 54 11.13 -15.94 19.87
N GLY A 55 10.99 -16.00 18.54
CA GLY A 55 10.21 -15.07 17.74
C GLY A 55 10.94 -13.78 17.40
N TYR A 56 12.25 -13.71 17.52
CA TYR A 56 13.05 -12.57 17.06
C TYR A 56 13.43 -12.75 15.58
N LEU A 57 13.44 -11.65 14.83
CA LEU A 57 13.94 -11.64 13.48
C LEU A 57 15.44 -11.96 13.48
N ASP A 58 15.82 -13.07 12.87
CA ASP A 58 17.20 -13.54 12.79
C ASP A 58 17.83 -13.13 11.46
N THR A 59 17.14 -13.40 10.36
CA THR A 59 17.65 -13.09 9.02
C THR A 59 16.52 -12.78 8.03
N SER A 60 16.84 -12.07 6.94
CA SER A 60 15.92 -11.72 5.89
C SER A 60 16.50 -11.99 4.51
N TYR A 61 15.70 -12.51 3.62
CA TYR A 61 16.03 -12.71 2.21
C TYR A 61 15.08 -11.93 1.31
N THR A 62 15.60 -11.41 0.21
CA THR A 62 14.79 -10.80 -0.85
C THR A 62 15.10 -11.49 -2.16
N THR A 63 14.06 -11.88 -2.90
CA THR A 63 14.20 -12.52 -4.21
C THR A 63 13.11 -12.08 -5.17
N GLU A 64 13.40 -12.09 -6.46
CA GLU A 64 12.39 -11.89 -7.50
C GLU A 64 11.60 -13.19 -7.80
N ASP A 65 12.15 -14.33 -7.38
CA ASP A 65 11.53 -15.63 -7.59
C ASP A 65 10.44 -15.90 -6.54
N GLN A 66 9.40 -16.62 -6.96
CA GLN A 66 8.34 -17.10 -6.06
C GLN A 66 8.75 -18.35 -5.27
N ARG A 67 10.02 -18.76 -5.38
CA ARG A 67 10.56 -19.93 -4.69
C ARG A 67 11.88 -19.60 -4.06
N VAL A 68 12.05 -20.01 -2.81
CA VAL A 68 13.30 -19.89 -2.05
C VAL A 68 13.60 -21.22 -1.36
N GLU A 69 14.89 -21.48 -1.16
CA GLU A 69 15.35 -22.59 -0.33
C GLU A 69 16.02 -22.02 0.93
N ILE A 70 15.55 -22.46 2.10
CA ILE A 70 16.03 -22.01 3.40
C ILE A 70 16.41 -23.20 4.28
N CYS A 71 17.21 -22.96 5.33
CA CYS A 71 17.52 -24.00 6.33
C CYS A 71 16.26 -24.42 7.09
N ASP A 72 16.12 -25.71 7.39
CA ASP A 72 14.98 -26.27 8.12
C ASP A 72 14.94 -25.90 9.61
N THR A 73 15.96 -25.21 10.11
CA THR A 73 16.03 -24.69 11.48
C THR A 73 15.00 -23.58 11.74
N TYR A 74 14.54 -22.88 10.70
CA TYR A 74 13.53 -21.83 10.84
C TYR A 74 12.13 -22.42 10.74
N THR A 75 11.34 -22.22 11.78
CA THR A 75 9.97 -22.72 11.84
C THR A 75 8.92 -21.67 11.55
N THR A 76 9.27 -20.37 11.66
CA THR A 76 8.36 -19.25 11.46
C THR A 76 8.96 -18.27 10.46
N ILE A 77 8.20 -17.98 9.40
CA ILE A 77 8.65 -17.16 8.28
C ILE A 77 7.53 -16.21 7.91
N LEU A 78 7.82 -14.92 7.95
CA LEU A 78 6.93 -13.90 7.42
C LEU A 78 7.30 -13.63 5.96
N ILE A 79 6.32 -13.74 5.08
CA ILE A 79 6.49 -13.57 3.64
C ILE A 79 5.61 -12.41 3.19
N TYR A 80 6.20 -11.44 2.49
CA TYR A 80 5.48 -10.32 1.90
C TYR A 80 6.19 -9.80 0.64
N ASN A 81 5.46 -9.11 -0.23
CA ASN A 81 6.06 -8.58 -1.45
C ASN A 81 6.77 -7.25 -1.23
N ASP A 82 7.75 -6.98 -2.10
CA ASP A 82 8.42 -5.67 -2.17
C ASP A 82 7.44 -4.56 -2.57
N THR A 83 7.61 -3.38 -1.98
CA THR A 83 6.76 -2.20 -2.20
C THR A 83 7.60 -0.92 -2.20
N LYS A 84 7.13 0.12 -2.89
CA LYS A 84 7.83 1.40 -2.99
C LYS A 84 7.41 2.39 -1.91
N THR A 85 6.11 2.45 -1.63
CA THR A 85 5.52 3.45 -0.73
C THR A 85 5.14 2.86 0.63
N THR A 86 4.85 1.56 0.69
CA THR A 86 4.49 0.88 1.92
C THR A 86 5.74 0.38 2.62
N LYS A 87 5.88 0.68 3.90
CA LYS A 87 7.02 0.26 4.74
C LYS A 87 6.56 -0.69 5.82
N VAL A 88 7.37 -1.70 6.09
CA VAL A 88 7.14 -2.67 7.15
C VAL A 88 8.04 -2.34 8.33
N TYR A 89 7.47 -2.24 9.51
CA TYR A 89 8.17 -1.95 10.76
C TYR A 89 7.93 -3.08 11.75
N TYR A 90 9.02 -3.54 12.37
CA TYR A 90 8.97 -4.53 13.45
C TYR A 90 8.92 -3.85 14.81
N THR A 91 8.14 -4.38 15.73
CA THR A 91 8.20 -3.99 17.15
C THR A 91 9.31 -4.78 17.83
N GLU A 92 10.09 -4.15 18.69
CA GLU A 92 11.35 -4.62 19.27
C GLU A 92 11.30 -5.98 19.98
N ASN A 93 10.13 -6.56 20.25
CA ASN A 93 10.02 -7.73 21.14
C ASN A 93 9.07 -8.82 20.65
N ASN A 94 8.57 -8.82 19.43
CA ASN A 94 7.65 -9.85 18.93
C ASN A 94 7.62 -9.93 17.41
N VAL A 95 7.13 -11.07 16.89
CA VAL A 95 6.73 -11.27 15.49
C VAL A 95 5.57 -10.31 15.10
N MET A 96 5.56 -9.09 15.58
CA MET A 96 4.56 -8.09 15.22
C MET A 96 5.16 -7.11 14.23
N ALA A 97 4.69 -7.17 13.01
CA ALA A 97 5.10 -6.27 11.96
C ALA A 97 3.92 -5.44 11.46
N THR A 98 4.12 -4.14 11.35
CA THR A 98 3.09 -3.20 10.91
C THR A 98 3.48 -2.59 9.58
N ALA A 99 2.60 -2.67 8.59
CA ALA A 99 2.73 -1.95 7.33
C ALA A 99 2.04 -0.59 7.41
N THR A 100 2.74 0.44 6.97
CA THR A 100 2.23 1.82 6.88
C THR A 100 2.90 2.55 5.72
N THR A 101 2.44 3.75 5.41
CA THR A 101 3.07 4.64 4.43
C THR A 101 3.58 5.92 5.10
N ASP A 102 4.59 6.54 4.50
CA ASP A 102 5.12 7.80 5.01
C ASP A 102 4.06 8.90 4.93
N ARG A 103 4.19 9.89 5.80
CA ARG A 103 3.44 11.14 5.66
C ARG A 103 3.95 11.92 4.46
N LEU A 104 3.04 12.56 3.75
CA LEU A 104 3.41 13.48 2.68
C LEU A 104 4.22 14.66 3.26
N ASN A 105 3.78 15.17 4.41
CA ASN A 105 4.44 16.21 5.20
C ASN A 105 3.94 16.09 6.66
N GLU A 106 4.78 16.42 7.63
CA GLU A 106 4.40 16.37 9.06
C GLU A 106 3.22 17.29 9.42
N GLN A 107 3.09 18.41 8.69
CA GLN A 107 2.03 19.41 8.90
C GLN A 107 0.84 19.25 7.95
N ALA A 108 0.87 18.25 7.05
CA ALA A 108 -0.20 18.06 6.08
C ALA A 108 -1.35 17.24 6.65
N TYR A 109 -2.54 17.84 6.70
CA TYR A 109 -3.77 17.24 7.19
C TYR A 109 -4.96 17.58 6.29
N ILE A 110 -5.90 16.65 6.15
CA ILE A 110 -7.25 16.93 5.69
C ILE A 110 -8.18 16.73 6.90
N GLY A 111 -8.78 17.83 7.36
CA GLY A 111 -9.51 17.81 8.64
C GLY A 111 -8.58 17.40 9.79
N ARG A 112 -8.85 16.26 10.41
CA ARG A 112 -8.03 15.69 11.51
C ARG A 112 -7.09 14.56 11.05
N HIS A 113 -7.12 14.22 9.78
CA HIS A 113 -6.41 13.05 9.25
C HIS A 113 -5.06 13.48 8.64
N PRO A 114 -3.92 12.92 9.08
CA PRO A 114 -2.64 13.17 8.46
C PRO A 114 -2.68 12.68 7.01
N ILE A 115 -2.10 13.44 6.10
CA ILE A 115 -1.98 13.03 4.71
C ILE A 115 -0.78 12.11 4.57
N VAL A 116 -1.02 10.94 3.99
CA VAL A 116 0.00 9.91 3.74
C VAL A 116 0.06 9.56 2.25
N TYR A 117 1.14 8.93 1.82
CA TYR A 117 1.20 8.35 0.48
C TYR A 117 0.21 7.19 0.36
N MET A 118 -0.35 7.03 -0.82
CA MET A 118 -1.20 5.89 -1.14
C MET A 118 -0.37 4.59 -1.07
N PRO A 119 -0.83 3.53 -0.38
CA PRO A 119 -0.08 2.29 -0.27
C PRO A 119 -0.03 1.55 -1.60
N ASP A 120 1.11 0.93 -1.89
CA ASP A 120 1.21 -0.07 -2.95
C ASP A 120 0.43 -1.34 -2.58
N LYS A 121 0.12 -2.16 -3.57
CA LYS A 121 -0.43 -3.50 -3.33
C LYS A 121 0.52 -4.30 -2.43
N LEU A 122 0.01 -4.74 -1.30
CA LEU A 122 0.74 -5.52 -0.32
C LEU A 122 0.02 -6.85 -0.09
N TYR A 123 0.78 -7.93 -0.19
CA TYR A 123 0.36 -9.30 0.10
C TYR A 123 1.27 -9.87 1.17
N SER A 124 0.73 -10.65 2.09
CA SER A 124 1.54 -11.30 3.10
C SER A 124 0.96 -12.61 3.60
N THR A 125 1.82 -13.39 4.22
CA THR A 125 1.42 -14.56 5.01
C THR A 125 2.50 -14.86 6.06
N LEU A 126 2.08 -15.40 7.19
CA LEU A 126 2.97 -16.03 8.16
C LEU A 126 2.93 -17.53 7.91
N LEU A 127 4.05 -18.10 7.49
CA LEU A 127 4.23 -19.54 7.32
C LEU A 127 4.83 -20.13 8.59
N VAL A 128 4.18 -21.13 9.15
CA VAL A 128 4.76 -22.01 10.17
C VAL A 128 5.08 -23.31 9.47
N THR A 129 6.37 -23.63 9.33
CA THR A 129 6.84 -24.82 8.62
C THR A 129 6.50 -26.09 9.39
N LYS A 130 6.21 -27.15 8.65
CA LYS A 130 5.88 -28.47 9.23
C LYS A 130 7.02 -29.47 9.06
N GLY A 131 8.18 -29.02 8.59
CA GLY A 131 9.34 -29.84 8.32
C GLY A 131 9.23 -30.69 7.04
N ASN A 132 8.32 -30.33 6.13
CA ASN A 132 8.24 -30.95 4.81
C ASN A 132 9.39 -30.44 3.92
N GLU A 133 9.79 -31.21 2.92
CA GLU A 133 10.81 -30.77 1.96
C GLU A 133 10.36 -29.62 1.07
N VAL A 134 9.05 -29.50 0.86
CA VAL A 134 8.41 -28.41 0.11
C VAL A 134 7.22 -27.90 0.89
N GLU A 135 7.19 -26.59 1.13
CA GLU A 135 6.08 -25.88 1.75
C GLU A 135 5.47 -24.88 0.76
N THR A 136 4.19 -24.66 0.89
CA THR A 136 3.45 -23.68 0.07
C THR A 136 2.94 -22.55 0.96
N ALA A 137 3.29 -21.32 0.60
CA ALA A 137 2.87 -20.11 1.29
C ALA A 137 1.83 -19.37 0.45
N GLU A 138 0.57 -19.46 0.84
CA GLU A 138 -0.50 -18.70 0.21
C GLU A 138 -0.58 -17.31 0.83
N VAL A 139 -0.27 -16.26 0.05
CA VAL A 139 -0.31 -14.87 0.50
C VAL A 139 -1.70 -14.26 0.31
N LYS A 140 -2.05 -13.33 1.21
CA LYS A 140 -3.33 -12.64 1.21
C LYS A 140 -3.13 -11.14 0.99
N PRO A 141 -4.03 -10.46 0.26
CA PRO A 141 -3.95 -9.02 0.09
C PRO A 141 -4.26 -8.29 1.40
N LEU A 142 -3.45 -7.29 1.72
CA LEU A 142 -3.64 -6.37 2.84
C LEU A 142 -4.00 -4.96 2.38
N VAL A 143 -3.76 -4.65 1.11
CA VAL A 143 -4.14 -3.40 0.46
C VAL A 143 -5.20 -3.70 -0.58
N PHE A 144 -6.27 -2.91 -0.56
CA PHE A 144 -7.44 -3.09 -1.42
C PHE A 144 -7.59 -1.89 -2.34
N THR A 145 -7.92 -2.15 -3.61
CA THR A 145 -8.17 -1.12 -4.62
C THR A 145 -9.67 -0.85 -4.70
N TYR A 146 -10.04 0.42 -4.64
CA TYR A 146 -11.40 0.89 -4.89
C TYR A 146 -11.39 1.78 -6.12
N ASP A 147 -12.22 1.43 -7.10
CA ASP A 147 -12.47 2.27 -8.25
C ASP A 147 -13.60 3.24 -7.93
N ILE A 148 -13.58 4.43 -8.52
CA ILE A 148 -14.70 5.38 -8.47
C ILE A 148 -15.25 5.63 -9.86
N ASP A 149 -16.58 5.74 -9.94
CA ASP A 149 -17.30 6.12 -11.14
C ASP A 149 -18.47 7.05 -10.74
N ILE A 150 -18.20 8.34 -10.82
CA ILE A 150 -19.11 9.37 -10.35
C ILE A 150 -19.70 10.12 -11.53
N SER A 151 -21.01 9.98 -11.73
CA SER A 151 -21.77 10.73 -12.72
C SER A 151 -22.27 12.04 -12.11
N LEU A 152 -22.00 13.17 -12.76
CA LEU A 152 -22.49 14.48 -12.32
C LEU A 152 -23.78 14.85 -13.07
N ASN A 153 -24.87 15.08 -12.32
CA ASN A 153 -26.09 15.64 -12.87
C ASN A 153 -25.96 17.17 -13.01
N ASP A 154 -26.61 17.72 -14.03
CA ASP A 154 -26.82 19.14 -14.29
C ASP A 154 -25.60 20.05 -14.02
N ASN A 155 -24.55 19.86 -14.80
CA ASN A 155 -23.32 20.56 -14.51
C ASN A 155 -22.70 21.23 -15.73
N ASN A 156 -23.51 21.83 -16.56
CA ASN A 156 -23.02 22.58 -17.71
C ASN A 156 -21.94 23.62 -17.35
N ASN A 157 -21.75 23.87 -16.05
CA ASN A 157 -20.77 24.81 -15.53
C ASN A 157 -19.48 24.15 -15.04
N ILE A 158 -19.44 22.82 -14.80
CA ILE A 158 -18.20 22.14 -14.38
C ILE A 158 -17.35 21.86 -15.61
N LYS A 159 -16.07 22.25 -15.53
CA LYS A 159 -15.08 22.02 -16.58
C LYS A 159 -14.03 20.98 -16.23
N GLY A 160 -13.95 20.57 -14.96
CA GLY A 160 -12.99 19.55 -14.52
C GLY A 160 -13.05 19.22 -13.03
N CYS A 161 -12.33 18.18 -12.68
CA CYS A 161 -11.99 17.82 -11.31
C CYS A 161 -10.46 17.93 -11.17
N THR A 162 -9.99 18.76 -10.26
CA THR A 162 -8.56 19.10 -10.14
C THR A 162 -7.86 18.36 -9.01
N GLU A 163 -8.62 17.78 -8.09
CA GLU A 163 -8.09 17.11 -6.91
C GLU A 163 -9.09 16.07 -6.41
N ALA A 164 -8.59 14.95 -5.98
CA ALA A 164 -9.39 13.95 -5.29
C ALA A 164 -8.64 13.43 -4.05
N SER A 165 -9.36 13.27 -2.96
CA SER A 165 -8.83 12.66 -1.74
C SER A 165 -9.82 11.70 -1.12
N ILE A 166 -9.29 10.73 -0.38
CA ILE A 166 -10.03 9.87 0.54
C ILE A 166 -9.51 10.11 1.95
N GLU A 167 -10.40 10.29 2.90
CA GLU A 167 -10.09 10.52 4.32
C GLU A 167 -10.83 9.53 5.21
N GLY A 168 -10.31 9.28 6.42
CA GLY A 168 -10.91 8.36 7.38
C GLY A 168 -10.57 6.88 7.17
N VAL A 169 -9.62 6.56 6.30
CA VAL A 169 -9.12 5.19 6.09
C VAL A 169 -8.08 4.80 7.14
N ALA A 170 -7.87 3.51 7.34
CA ALA A 170 -6.86 3.01 8.28
C ALA A 170 -5.46 3.44 7.86
N ARG A 171 -4.67 3.94 8.83
CA ARG A 171 -3.32 4.40 8.59
C ARG A 171 -2.32 3.26 8.39
N SER A 172 -2.56 2.14 9.04
CA SER A 172 -1.66 0.99 9.03
C SER A 172 -2.43 -0.32 9.19
N VAL A 173 -1.74 -1.42 8.91
CA VAL A 173 -2.24 -2.77 9.09
C VAL A 173 -1.16 -3.65 9.72
N ASP A 174 -1.54 -4.51 10.65
CA ASP A 174 -0.68 -5.60 11.11
C ASP A 174 -0.51 -6.61 9.96
N ILE A 175 0.72 -6.83 9.55
CA ILE A 175 1.02 -7.60 8.32
C ILE A 175 0.77 -9.10 8.49
N ILE A 176 0.74 -9.58 9.72
CA ILE A 176 0.55 -10.99 10.07
C ILE A 176 -0.93 -11.32 10.18
N SER A 177 -1.64 -10.57 11.01
CA SER A 177 -3.05 -10.82 11.27
C SER A 177 -3.99 -10.17 10.25
N GLY A 178 -3.53 -9.17 9.49
CA GLY A 178 -4.36 -8.32 8.65
C GLY A 178 -5.23 -7.35 9.46
N THR A 179 -4.96 -7.19 10.75
CA THR A 179 -5.72 -6.30 11.63
C THR A 179 -5.36 -4.84 11.34
N ARG A 180 -6.35 -4.03 11.04
CA ARG A 180 -6.19 -2.61 10.73
C ARG A 180 -6.05 -1.79 12.00
N SER A 181 -5.30 -0.69 11.94
CA SER A 181 -5.23 0.25 13.07
C SER A 181 -6.57 0.97 13.27
N ASP A 182 -6.78 1.50 14.46
CA ASP A 182 -7.85 2.46 14.78
C ASP A 182 -7.48 3.90 14.38
N SER A 183 -6.19 4.15 14.13
CA SER A 183 -5.68 5.40 13.62
C SER A 183 -6.07 5.60 12.16
N THR A 184 -6.43 6.83 11.83
CA THR A 184 -6.93 7.18 10.50
C THR A 184 -5.94 8.05 9.74
N ALA A 185 -6.04 8.01 8.41
CA ALA A 185 -5.28 8.82 7.48
C ALA A 185 -6.16 9.38 6.35
N ALA A 186 -5.60 10.31 5.61
CA ALA A 186 -6.11 10.78 4.34
C ALA A 186 -5.04 10.60 3.27
N MET A 187 -5.45 10.48 2.01
CA MET A 187 -4.54 10.41 0.88
C MET A 187 -5.16 11.01 -0.36
N TYR A 188 -4.30 11.57 -1.21
CA TYR A 188 -4.70 12.00 -2.54
C TYR A 188 -4.62 10.85 -3.52
N PHE A 189 -5.48 10.89 -4.54
CA PHE A 189 -5.46 9.95 -5.64
C PHE A 189 -5.81 10.65 -6.97
N HIS A 190 -5.41 10.02 -8.06
CA HIS A 190 -5.64 10.55 -9.39
C HIS A 190 -7.07 10.28 -9.86
N VAL A 191 -7.68 11.27 -10.51
CA VAL A 191 -8.99 11.15 -11.17
C VAL A 191 -8.96 11.75 -12.56
N GLU A 192 -9.75 11.18 -13.44
CA GLU A 192 -10.01 11.71 -14.77
C GLU A 192 -11.44 12.24 -14.84
N TYR A 193 -11.60 13.44 -15.39
CA TYR A 193 -12.89 14.02 -15.70
C TYR A 193 -13.12 13.93 -17.20
N THR A 194 -14.21 13.28 -17.61
CA THR A 194 -14.56 13.09 -19.02
C THR A 194 -15.61 14.09 -19.48
N ASN A 195 -15.69 14.33 -20.80
CA ASN A 195 -16.70 15.22 -21.41
C ASN A 195 -18.13 14.74 -21.16
N ASP A 196 -18.31 13.46 -20.83
CA ASP A 196 -19.61 12.86 -20.47
C ASP A 196 -20.00 13.13 -19.01
N LYS A 197 -19.23 14.01 -18.34
CA LYS A 197 -19.47 14.42 -16.95
C LYS A 197 -19.30 13.29 -15.92
N HIS A 198 -18.43 12.35 -16.26
CA HIS A 198 -17.98 11.30 -15.35
C HIS A 198 -16.63 11.66 -14.74
N ILE A 199 -16.47 11.32 -13.48
CA ILE A 199 -15.20 11.36 -12.77
C ILE A 199 -14.86 9.91 -12.44
N THR A 200 -13.78 9.43 -13.01
CA THR A 200 -13.26 8.07 -12.77
C THR A 200 -11.88 8.12 -12.14
N GLY A 201 -11.53 7.11 -11.38
CA GLY A 201 -10.21 6.98 -10.77
C GLY A 201 -10.15 5.77 -9.86
N HIS A 202 -9.04 5.61 -9.19
CA HIS A 202 -8.88 4.54 -8.21
C HIS A 202 -7.98 4.97 -7.06
N PHE A 203 -8.16 4.34 -5.91
CA PHE A 203 -7.28 4.48 -4.77
C PHE A 203 -7.05 3.15 -4.07
N ASN A 204 -5.85 3.01 -3.52
CA ASN A 204 -5.46 1.88 -2.70
C ASN A 204 -5.51 2.28 -1.23
N THR A 205 -5.94 1.38 -0.36
CA THR A 205 -5.98 1.61 1.08
C THR A 205 -5.89 0.30 1.86
N PHE A 206 -5.48 0.38 3.12
CA PHE A 206 -5.61 -0.75 4.05
C PHE A 206 -7.07 -1.04 4.45
N GLY A 207 -8.03 -0.21 4.02
CA GLY A 207 -9.45 -0.31 4.33
C GLY A 207 -9.89 0.65 5.42
N LEU A 208 -11.07 0.38 5.99
CA LEU A 208 -11.59 1.19 7.09
C LEU A 208 -10.91 0.83 8.42
N PRO A 209 -10.72 1.80 9.33
CA PRO A 209 -10.10 1.55 10.64
C PRO A 209 -10.95 0.60 11.49
N LEU A 210 -10.32 -0.05 12.46
CA LEU A 210 -11.04 -0.73 13.52
C LEU A 210 -11.70 0.32 14.42
N GLY A 211 -13.03 0.25 14.54
CA GLY A 211 -13.77 1.17 15.39
C GLY A 211 -15.26 0.88 15.36
N LYS A 212 -15.99 1.45 16.31
CA LYS A 212 -17.44 1.19 16.44
C LYS A 212 -18.27 1.79 15.29
N GLN A 213 -17.77 2.85 14.64
CA GLN A 213 -18.43 3.51 13.51
C GLN A 213 -17.35 4.15 12.61
N PRO A 214 -16.62 3.35 11.81
CA PRO A 214 -15.68 3.92 10.87
C PRO A 214 -16.45 4.74 9.83
N THR A 215 -15.93 5.91 9.50
CA THR A 215 -16.46 6.77 8.44
C THR A 215 -15.34 7.15 7.49
N ALA A 216 -15.59 7.02 6.19
CA ALA A 216 -14.69 7.50 5.17
C ALA A 216 -15.38 8.59 4.34
N THR A 217 -14.61 9.48 3.75
CA THR A 217 -15.13 10.53 2.89
C THR A 217 -14.25 10.69 1.65
N ILE A 218 -14.83 10.58 0.48
CA ILE A 218 -14.19 11.00 -0.77
C ILE A 218 -14.51 12.48 -0.95
N ARG A 219 -13.48 13.28 -1.21
CA ARG A 219 -13.61 14.70 -1.51
C ARG A 219 -13.05 14.97 -2.90
N LEU A 220 -13.87 15.59 -3.75
CA LEU A 220 -13.53 15.94 -5.13
C LEU A 220 -13.55 17.47 -5.25
N ARG A 221 -12.46 18.07 -5.72
CA ARG A 221 -12.38 19.50 -6.00
C ARG A 221 -12.78 19.76 -7.44
N LEU A 222 -14.02 20.21 -7.63
CA LEU A 222 -14.59 20.55 -8.92
C LEU A 222 -14.21 21.98 -9.29
N LEU A 223 -13.92 22.21 -10.56
CA LEU A 223 -13.64 23.53 -11.11
C LEU A 223 -14.72 23.89 -12.12
N ASN A 224 -15.39 25.03 -11.92
CA ASN A 224 -16.37 25.53 -12.86
C ASN A 224 -15.73 26.33 -14.01
N LYS A 225 -16.54 26.76 -15.00
CA LYS A 225 -16.09 27.55 -16.14
C LYS A 225 -15.51 28.91 -15.75
N ASP A 226 -15.92 29.46 -14.62
CA ASP A 226 -15.44 30.72 -14.08
C ASP A 226 -14.19 30.56 -13.21
N ASN A 227 -13.58 29.38 -13.20
CA ASN A 227 -12.44 29.01 -12.36
C ASN A 227 -12.72 29.02 -10.84
N ILE A 228 -13.99 28.98 -10.45
CA ILE A 228 -14.36 28.86 -9.04
C ILE A 228 -14.30 27.38 -8.65
N ALA A 229 -13.57 27.09 -7.59
CA ALA A 229 -13.48 25.74 -7.05
C ALA A 229 -14.61 25.47 -6.03
N THR A 230 -15.15 24.26 -6.07
CA THR A 230 -16.12 23.74 -5.09
C THR A 230 -15.74 22.35 -4.67
N TYR A 231 -16.07 21.93 -3.45
CA TYR A 231 -15.86 20.57 -3.00
C TYR A 231 -17.18 19.77 -3.06
N LEU A 232 -17.11 18.62 -3.71
CA LEU A 232 -18.13 17.60 -3.65
C LEU A 232 -17.65 16.51 -2.69
N THR A 233 -18.49 16.12 -1.73
CA THR A 233 -18.19 15.06 -0.76
C THR A 233 -19.11 13.87 -1.00
N ILE A 234 -18.54 12.66 -0.91
CA ILE A 234 -19.23 11.40 -1.10
C ILE A 234 -18.85 10.50 0.06
N ASP A 235 -19.84 9.84 0.65
CA ASP A 235 -19.62 8.82 1.68
C ASP A 235 -19.52 7.43 1.03
N PRO A 236 -18.33 6.80 1.00
CA PRO A 236 -18.11 5.45 0.49
C PRO A 236 -18.19 4.39 1.58
N THR A 237 -18.49 4.74 2.83
CA THR A 237 -18.35 3.87 4.01
C THR A 237 -19.08 2.55 3.85
N ASP A 238 -20.32 2.59 3.41
CA ASP A 238 -21.14 1.38 3.24
C ASP A 238 -20.59 0.45 2.15
N ASP A 239 -20.08 1.01 1.04
CA ASP A 239 -19.47 0.22 -0.02
C ASP A 239 -18.19 -0.47 0.48
N MET A 240 -17.35 0.27 1.20
CA MET A 240 -16.11 -0.23 1.78
C MET A 240 -16.35 -1.28 2.88
N LEU A 241 -17.43 -1.15 3.66
CA LEU A 241 -17.84 -2.16 4.66
C LEU A 241 -18.33 -3.45 4.01
N LYS A 242 -19.15 -3.33 2.96
CA LYS A 242 -19.71 -4.49 2.24
C LYS A 242 -18.66 -5.22 1.40
N HIS A 243 -17.72 -4.47 0.83
CA HIS A 243 -16.74 -4.96 -0.14
C HIS A 243 -15.31 -4.70 0.34
N GLN A 244 -14.94 -5.33 1.45
CA GLN A 244 -13.63 -5.13 2.09
C GLN A 244 -12.42 -5.55 1.23
N LYS A 245 -12.65 -6.19 0.10
CA LYS A 245 -11.61 -6.60 -0.87
C LYS A 245 -11.49 -5.65 -2.07
N GLY A 246 -12.14 -4.49 -2.00
CA GLY A 246 -12.21 -3.54 -3.11
C GLY A 246 -13.47 -3.73 -3.96
N THR A 247 -13.93 -2.65 -4.55
CA THR A 247 -15.10 -2.61 -5.45
C THR A 247 -15.11 -1.27 -6.19
N THR A 248 -16.01 -1.12 -7.15
CA THR A 248 -16.32 0.16 -7.78
C THR A 248 -17.38 0.89 -6.96
N ILE A 249 -17.07 2.12 -6.54
CA ILE A 249 -17.98 3.03 -5.86
C ILE A 249 -18.65 3.89 -6.93
N SER A 250 -19.88 3.55 -7.29
CA SER A 250 -20.64 4.27 -8.32
C SER A 250 -21.68 5.17 -7.67
N ARG A 251 -21.74 6.45 -8.10
CA ARG A 251 -22.71 7.44 -7.62
C ARG A 251 -23.16 8.35 -8.75
N THR A 252 -24.40 8.78 -8.67
CA THR A 252 -24.90 9.92 -9.44
C THR A 252 -25.19 11.03 -8.45
N VAL A 253 -24.53 12.17 -8.62
CA VAL A 253 -24.57 13.29 -7.70
C VAL A 253 -24.89 14.60 -8.43
N ASP A 254 -25.58 15.50 -7.74
CA ASP A 254 -25.85 16.83 -8.26
C ASP A 254 -24.63 17.74 -8.00
N ALA A 255 -24.07 18.29 -9.04
CA ALA A 255 -22.95 19.21 -8.93
C ALA A 255 -23.29 20.50 -8.15
N GLN A 256 -24.57 20.88 -8.06
CA GLN A 256 -25.04 22.00 -7.25
C GLN A 256 -24.97 21.73 -5.74
N SER A 257 -24.89 20.48 -5.34
CA SER A 257 -24.66 20.10 -3.93
C SER A 257 -23.23 20.38 -3.44
N ALA A 258 -22.30 20.68 -4.37
CA ALA A 258 -20.93 21.02 -4.03
C ALA A 258 -20.85 22.33 -3.24
N GLN A 259 -20.14 22.33 -2.13
CA GLN A 259 -19.95 23.51 -1.26
C GLN A 259 -18.84 24.41 -1.80
N PRO A 260 -19.02 25.75 -1.74
CA PRO A 260 -17.90 26.64 -2.08
C PRO A 260 -16.71 26.38 -1.16
N VAL A 261 -15.52 26.50 -1.72
CA VAL A 261 -14.27 26.48 -0.94
C VAL A 261 -14.28 27.70 -0.02
N ASN A 262 -14.44 27.48 1.27
CA ASN A 262 -14.35 28.57 2.24
C ASN A 262 -12.87 28.93 2.37
N PRO A 263 -12.45 30.20 2.17
CA PRO A 263 -11.04 30.58 2.34
C PRO A 263 -10.48 30.32 3.73
N THR A 264 -11.35 30.16 4.73
CA THR A 264 -10.99 29.80 6.11
C THR A 264 -10.88 28.31 6.33
N ASP A 265 -11.41 27.46 5.45
CA ASP A 265 -11.20 26.01 5.45
C ASP A 265 -9.83 25.62 4.86
N ASN A 266 -9.07 26.60 4.40
CA ASN A 266 -7.63 26.49 4.18
C ASN A 266 -6.88 26.34 5.51
N GLY A 267 -7.30 25.38 6.33
CA GLY A 267 -6.50 24.86 7.42
C GLY A 267 -5.19 24.33 6.86
N ASN A 268 -4.24 25.23 6.70
CA ASN A 268 -2.81 24.93 6.52
C ASN A 268 -2.39 24.01 5.38
N ILE A 269 -2.93 24.14 4.18
CA ILE A 269 -2.25 23.53 3.03
C ILE A 269 -2.28 24.48 1.83
N ASP A 270 -1.42 25.52 1.86
CA ASP A 270 -0.78 26.02 0.67
C ASP A 270 0.44 25.13 0.38
N ILE A 271 0.18 23.90 -0.07
CA ILE A 271 1.21 23.17 -0.80
C ILE A 271 0.97 23.51 -2.26
N GLU A 272 1.66 24.53 -2.76
CA GLU A 272 1.98 24.56 -4.17
C GLU A 272 2.67 23.22 -4.46
N PRO A 273 2.21 22.43 -5.44
CA PRO A 273 2.89 21.21 -5.83
C PRO A 273 4.19 21.58 -6.52
N SER A 274 5.22 21.88 -5.74
CA SER A 274 6.58 22.00 -6.25
C SER A 274 7.04 20.60 -6.62
N ASN A 275 7.00 20.27 -7.91
CA ASN A 275 7.68 19.14 -8.55
C ASN A 275 7.31 17.73 -8.08
N THR A 276 6.06 17.40 -7.95
CA THR A 276 5.61 16.02 -8.02
C THR A 276 4.83 15.80 -9.32
N GLU A 277 5.18 14.76 -10.06
CA GLU A 277 4.59 14.32 -11.34
C GLU A 277 3.10 13.88 -11.23
N PHE A 278 2.36 14.49 -10.33
CA PHE A 278 0.98 14.18 -10.04
C PHE A 278 0.12 15.37 -10.44
N ILE A 279 -0.32 15.45 -11.62
CA ILE A 279 -1.51 16.09 -12.18
C ILE A 279 -1.22 16.36 -13.66
N HIS A 280 -1.37 15.34 -14.50
CA HIS A 280 -1.66 15.60 -15.91
C HIS A 280 -3.18 15.67 -16.07
N VAL A 281 -3.73 16.87 -15.97
CA VAL A 281 -5.07 17.15 -16.50
C VAL A 281 -4.93 17.18 -18.03
N LYS A 282 -5.35 16.15 -18.73
CA LYS A 282 -5.64 16.28 -20.16
C LYS A 282 -6.92 17.10 -20.29
N ILE A 283 -6.77 18.35 -20.78
CA ILE A 283 -7.86 19.20 -21.26
C ILE A 283 -8.31 18.70 -22.63
#